data_8e90886e12d80fb6dcbe0b54d9019e27
#
_entry.id   8e90886e12d80fb6dcbe0b54d9019e27
#
_cell.length_a   1.000
_cell.length_b   1.000
_cell.length_c   1.000
_cell.angle_alpha   90.00
_cell.angle_beta   90.00
_cell.angle_gamma   90.00
#
_symmetry.space_group_name_H-M   'P 1'
#
loop_
_entity.id
_entity.type
_entity.pdbx_description
1 polymer ?
#
loop_
_entity_poly.entity_id
_entity_poly.type
_entity_poly.pdbx_seq_one_letter_code
_entity_poly.pdbx_strand_id
1 'polypeptide(L)'
;MSVVRGCTALFLLAAFEVFAQGPSPLYVVTYVEVKPPAKSEAATLLKSYRDATRREEGNLRSEAVQHAARPGQFVLLTAWKDQKAYEAHAAAASTREFRDKLQGLRNSPADDRFHNALSVGDLDGAARGVYVVTHVDVIPPRKDDAVGLLKSLGEASRRDDGNLRYEIVQQTNRPNHFTVIEIWASREAFDAHGMAPHVREFRDRLAPMSGALYDERLYEAVN
;
A
#
# COMPACT_ATOMS: atom_id res chain seq x y z
N MET A 1 60.36 -49.37 -5.97
CA MET A 1 58.89 -49.51 -6.18
C MET A 1 58.22 -48.48 -5.32
N SER A 2 57.87 -47.32 -5.91
CA SER A 2 57.14 -46.24 -5.19
C SER A 2 55.70 -46.22 -5.69
N VAL A 3 54.77 -46.40 -4.78
CA VAL A 3 53.32 -46.33 -5.02
C VAL A 3 52.86 -44.92 -4.80
N VAL A 4 52.46 -44.21 -5.90
CA VAL A 4 51.82 -42.89 -5.81
C VAL A 4 50.33 -43.11 -5.59
N ARG A 5 49.82 -42.70 -4.42
CA ARG A 5 48.37 -42.62 -4.12
C ARG A 5 47.79 -41.35 -4.65
N GLY A 6 46.97 -41.43 -5.72
CA GLY A 6 46.18 -40.30 -6.21
C GLY A 6 45.01 -40.02 -5.27
N CYS A 7 44.94 -38.80 -4.72
CA CYS A 7 43.75 -38.27 -4.05
C CYS A 7 42.81 -37.66 -5.07
N THR A 8 41.67 -38.29 -5.32
CA THR A 8 40.60 -37.75 -6.14
C THR A 8 39.73 -36.86 -5.24
N ALA A 9 39.82 -35.54 -5.40
CA ALA A 9 38.95 -34.60 -4.71
C ALA A 9 37.60 -34.53 -5.45
N LEU A 10 36.57 -34.97 -4.79
CA LEU A 10 35.18 -34.87 -5.27
C LEU A 10 34.68 -33.48 -4.95
N PHE A 11 34.56 -32.61 -5.97
CA PHE A 11 33.87 -31.32 -5.84
C PHE A 11 32.36 -31.54 -5.87
N LEU A 12 31.70 -31.43 -4.71
CA LEU A 12 30.25 -31.29 -4.63
C LEU A 12 29.87 -29.86 -5.12
N LEU A 13 29.33 -29.76 -6.32
CA LEU A 13 28.61 -28.57 -6.77
C LEU A 13 27.25 -28.52 -6.02
N ALA A 14 27.15 -27.67 -5.02
CA ALA A 14 25.89 -27.28 -4.43
C ALA A 14 25.15 -26.40 -5.44
N ALA A 15 24.13 -26.97 -6.11
CA ALA A 15 23.19 -26.18 -6.89
C ALA A 15 22.35 -25.32 -5.93
N PHE A 16 22.61 -24.02 -5.92
CA PHE A 16 21.70 -23.07 -5.31
C PHE A 16 20.45 -22.99 -6.21
N GLU A 17 19.39 -23.66 -5.81
CA GLU A 17 18.07 -23.40 -6.39
C GLU A 17 17.67 -21.96 -6.03
N VAL A 18 17.79 -21.06 -7.00
CA VAL A 18 17.16 -19.76 -6.94
C VAL A 18 15.66 -20.03 -7.05
N PHE A 19 14.97 -20.11 -5.93
CA PHE A 19 13.52 -20.02 -5.91
C PHE A 19 13.14 -18.68 -6.55
N ALA A 20 12.69 -18.71 -7.80
CA ALA A 20 12.02 -17.59 -8.41
C ALA A 20 10.79 -17.31 -7.56
N GLN A 21 10.83 -16.24 -6.77
CA GLN A 21 9.63 -15.76 -6.10
C GLN A 21 8.58 -15.53 -7.17
N GLY A 22 7.44 -16.18 -7.02
CA GLY A 22 6.31 -15.96 -7.92
C GLY A 22 5.94 -14.46 -7.96
N PRO A 23 5.15 -14.04 -8.95
CA PRO A 23 4.79 -12.63 -9.10
C PRO A 23 4.19 -12.12 -7.78
N SER A 24 4.83 -11.14 -7.17
CA SER A 24 4.32 -10.52 -5.94
C SER A 24 3.30 -9.44 -6.30
N PRO A 25 2.22 -9.31 -5.51
CA PRO A 25 1.23 -8.26 -5.73
C PRO A 25 1.86 -6.86 -5.75
N LEU A 26 1.42 -6.05 -6.70
CA LEU A 26 1.75 -4.65 -6.81
C LEU A 26 0.62 -3.80 -6.20
N TYR A 27 0.97 -2.90 -5.31
CA TYR A 27 0.04 -1.94 -4.72
C TYR A 27 0.28 -0.56 -5.31
N VAL A 28 -0.79 0.12 -5.71
CA VAL A 28 -0.70 1.50 -6.19
C VAL A 28 -1.63 2.37 -5.35
N VAL A 29 -1.04 3.40 -4.75
CA VAL A 29 -1.75 4.42 -3.99
C VAL A 29 -1.70 5.71 -4.80
N THR A 30 -2.84 6.12 -5.36
CA THR A 30 -2.94 7.32 -6.19
C THR A 30 -3.65 8.42 -5.43
N TYR A 31 -2.94 9.53 -5.18
CA TYR A 31 -3.51 10.73 -4.56
C TYR A 31 -4.05 11.66 -5.64
N VAL A 32 -5.28 12.11 -5.45
CA VAL A 32 -5.99 13.01 -6.37
C VAL A 32 -6.51 14.21 -5.60
N GLU A 33 -6.15 15.40 -6.05
CA GLU A 33 -6.72 16.65 -5.54
C GLU A 33 -7.50 17.36 -6.65
N VAL A 34 -8.74 17.71 -6.38
CA VAL A 34 -9.64 18.35 -7.36
C VAL A 34 -10.03 19.76 -6.96
N LYS A 35 -10.41 20.54 -7.95
CA LYS A 35 -10.91 21.89 -7.75
C LYS A 35 -12.17 21.87 -6.87
N PRO A 36 -12.36 22.83 -5.96
CA PRO A 36 -13.50 22.83 -5.05
C PRO A 36 -14.88 22.62 -5.70
N PRO A 37 -15.21 23.21 -6.86
CA PRO A 37 -16.49 22.99 -7.50
C PRO A 37 -16.63 21.60 -8.16
N ALA A 38 -15.53 20.91 -8.41
CA ALA A 38 -15.52 19.62 -9.12
C ALA A 38 -15.67 18.39 -8.20
N LYS A 39 -15.82 18.56 -6.88
CA LYS A 39 -15.82 17.46 -5.88
C LYS A 39 -16.82 16.35 -6.20
N SER A 40 -18.07 16.71 -6.46
CA SER A 40 -19.14 15.74 -6.71
C SER A 40 -18.97 15.00 -8.05
N GLU A 41 -18.54 15.72 -9.08
CA GLU A 41 -18.24 15.14 -10.39
C GLU A 41 -17.04 14.19 -10.30
N ALA A 42 -15.99 14.58 -9.59
CA ALA A 42 -14.81 13.74 -9.36
C ALA A 42 -15.18 12.49 -8.56
N ALA A 43 -16.01 12.58 -7.52
CA ALA A 43 -16.47 11.42 -6.76
C ALA A 43 -17.19 10.42 -7.66
N THR A 44 -18.11 10.91 -8.53
CA THR A 44 -18.83 10.07 -9.49
C THR A 44 -17.87 9.42 -10.51
N LEU A 45 -16.91 10.19 -11.03
CA LEU A 45 -15.90 9.67 -11.96
C LEU A 45 -15.02 8.61 -11.32
N LEU A 46 -14.53 8.86 -10.10
CA LEU A 46 -13.67 7.93 -9.35
C LEU A 46 -14.42 6.64 -8.99
N LYS A 47 -15.70 6.75 -8.60
CA LYS A 47 -16.56 5.59 -8.38
C LYS A 47 -16.69 4.73 -9.62
N SER A 48 -17.04 5.33 -10.74
CA SER A 48 -17.21 4.61 -12.01
C SER A 48 -15.91 3.93 -12.45
N TYR A 49 -14.80 4.62 -12.31
CA TYR A 49 -13.48 4.08 -12.62
C TYR A 49 -13.11 2.91 -11.71
N ARG A 50 -13.28 3.05 -10.40
CA ARG A 50 -13.07 1.96 -9.43
C ARG A 50 -13.90 0.73 -9.80
N ASP A 51 -15.18 0.91 -10.13
CA ASP A 51 -16.10 -0.20 -10.43
C ASP A 51 -15.75 -0.88 -11.76
N ALA A 52 -15.19 -0.16 -12.73
CA ALA A 52 -14.66 -0.70 -13.97
C ALA A 52 -13.35 -1.49 -13.69
N THR A 53 -12.41 -0.88 -12.97
CA THR A 53 -11.11 -1.45 -12.61
C THR A 53 -11.25 -2.78 -11.86
N ARG A 54 -12.25 -2.93 -10.99
CA ARG A 54 -12.53 -4.20 -10.27
C ARG A 54 -12.83 -5.39 -11.18
N ARG A 55 -13.24 -5.15 -12.44
CA ARG A 55 -13.56 -6.20 -13.40
C ARG A 55 -12.40 -6.58 -14.31
N GLU A 56 -11.29 -5.86 -14.19
CA GLU A 56 -10.13 -6.09 -15.04
C GLU A 56 -9.36 -7.33 -14.59
N GLU A 57 -8.82 -8.06 -15.56
CA GLU A 57 -8.00 -9.23 -15.28
C GLU A 57 -6.75 -8.86 -14.50
N GLY A 58 -6.51 -9.59 -13.42
CA GLY A 58 -5.37 -9.37 -12.53
C GLY A 58 -5.56 -8.22 -11.54
N ASN A 59 -6.71 -7.51 -11.53
CA ASN A 59 -7.06 -6.64 -10.42
C ASN A 59 -7.45 -7.50 -9.20
N LEU A 60 -6.77 -7.31 -8.09
CA LEU A 60 -7.07 -7.99 -6.83
C LEU A 60 -8.00 -7.13 -5.95
N ARG A 61 -7.87 -5.80 -6.07
CA ARG A 61 -8.67 -4.84 -5.30
C ARG A 61 -8.62 -3.47 -5.93
N SER A 62 -9.73 -2.75 -5.90
CA SER A 62 -9.81 -1.35 -6.27
C SER A 62 -10.81 -0.63 -5.35
N GLU A 63 -10.34 0.42 -4.70
CA GLU A 63 -11.11 1.25 -3.77
C GLU A 63 -10.88 2.72 -4.08
N ALA A 64 -11.92 3.53 -3.90
CA ALA A 64 -11.85 4.99 -3.99
C ALA A 64 -12.35 5.56 -2.66
N VAL A 65 -11.54 6.40 -2.04
CA VAL A 65 -11.86 7.01 -0.75
C VAL A 65 -11.68 8.52 -0.81
N GLN A 66 -12.52 9.24 -0.08
CA GLN A 66 -12.54 10.69 0.01
C GLN A 66 -12.07 11.13 1.40
N HIS A 67 -11.20 12.11 1.48
CA HIS A 67 -10.68 12.62 2.74
C HIS A 67 -11.81 13.26 3.57
N ALA A 68 -12.00 12.78 4.81
CA ALA A 68 -13.10 13.19 5.67
C ALA A 68 -13.15 14.70 5.94
N ALA A 69 -12.02 15.34 6.19
CA ALA A 69 -11.94 16.77 6.47
C ALA A 69 -11.65 17.66 5.24
N ARG A 70 -11.22 17.06 4.11
CA ARG A 70 -10.85 17.79 2.88
C ARG A 70 -11.51 17.14 1.66
N PRO A 71 -12.80 17.38 1.43
CA PRO A 71 -13.58 16.63 0.41
C PRO A 71 -13.15 16.84 -1.04
N GLY A 72 -12.18 17.70 -1.32
CA GLY A 72 -11.49 17.82 -2.61
C GLY A 72 -10.30 16.85 -2.77
N GLN A 73 -9.93 16.09 -1.73
CA GLN A 73 -8.83 15.13 -1.76
C GLN A 73 -9.38 13.71 -1.75
N PHE A 74 -8.87 12.89 -2.66
CA PHE A 74 -9.26 11.49 -2.83
C PHE A 74 -8.02 10.61 -2.88
N VAL A 75 -8.20 9.35 -2.56
CA VAL A 75 -7.18 8.31 -2.77
C VAL A 75 -7.83 7.14 -3.50
N LEU A 76 -7.15 6.66 -4.54
CA LEU A 76 -7.41 5.35 -5.13
C LEU A 76 -6.41 4.36 -4.54
N LEU A 77 -6.93 3.26 -4.02
CA LEU A 77 -6.14 2.15 -3.47
C LEU A 77 -6.37 0.96 -4.38
N THR A 78 -5.34 0.54 -5.12
CA THR A 78 -5.43 -0.62 -5.99
C THR A 78 -4.36 -1.65 -5.67
N ALA A 79 -4.72 -2.93 -5.77
CA ALA A 79 -3.80 -4.04 -5.70
C ALA A 79 -3.93 -4.87 -6.98
N TRP A 80 -2.80 -5.26 -7.54
CA TRP A 80 -2.69 -6.01 -8.79
C TRP A 80 -1.90 -7.28 -8.54
N LYS A 81 -2.26 -8.33 -9.25
CA LYS A 81 -1.59 -9.64 -9.15
C LYS A 81 -0.07 -9.52 -9.44
N ASP A 82 0.31 -8.63 -10.35
CA ASP A 82 1.69 -8.36 -10.74
C ASP A 82 1.80 -7.04 -11.52
N GLN A 83 3.03 -6.64 -11.81
CA GLN A 83 3.35 -5.47 -12.62
C GLN A 83 2.71 -5.52 -14.03
N LYS A 84 2.66 -6.68 -14.66
CA LYS A 84 2.11 -6.86 -16.01
C LYS A 84 0.61 -6.57 -16.06
N ALA A 85 -0.13 -7.01 -15.05
CA ALA A 85 -1.57 -6.71 -14.93
C ALA A 85 -1.81 -5.22 -14.79
N TYR A 86 -1.00 -4.53 -13.97
CA TYR A 86 -1.08 -3.07 -13.87
C TYR A 86 -0.72 -2.36 -15.19
N GLU A 87 0.30 -2.80 -15.91
CA GLU A 87 0.69 -2.22 -17.20
C GLU A 87 -0.43 -2.35 -18.25
N ALA A 88 -1.10 -3.51 -18.29
CA ALA A 88 -2.26 -3.71 -19.15
C ALA A 88 -3.39 -2.73 -18.80
N HIS A 89 -3.71 -2.57 -17.51
CA HIS A 89 -4.64 -1.55 -17.01
C HIS A 89 -4.23 -0.14 -17.40
N ALA A 90 -2.98 0.24 -17.17
CA ALA A 90 -2.47 1.58 -17.48
C ALA A 90 -2.55 1.93 -18.98
N ALA A 91 -2.44 0.92 -19.85
CA ALA A 91 -2.56 1.02 -21.31
C ALA A 91 -4.01 0.91 -21.82
N ALA A 92 -4.98 0.56 -20.97
CA ALA A 92 -6.37 0.40 -21.39
C ALA A 92 -7.01 1.71 -21.86
N ALA A 93 -7.94 1.62 -22.82
CA ALA A 93 -8.66 2.80 -23.32
C ALA A 93 -9.49 3.48 -22.21
N SER A 94 -10.12 2.67 -21.34
CA SER A 94 -10.86 3.12 -20.17
C SER A 94 -10.02 3.95 -19.20
N THR A 95 -8.77 3.56 -18.97
CA THR A 95 -7.84 4.30 -18.11
C THR A 95 -7.40 5.62 -18.74
N ARG A 96 -7.18 5.65 -20.07
CA ARG A 96 -6.90 6.90 -20.77
C ARG A 96 -8.07 7.87 -20.70
N GLU A 97 -9.28 7.39 -21.00
CA GLU A 97 -10.50 8.20 -20.92
C GLU A 97 -10.74 8.76 -19.50
N PHE A 98 -10.50 7.94 -18.47
CA PHE A 98 -10.56 8.39 -17.08
C PHE A 98 -9.56 9.50 -16.80
N ARG A 99 -8.30 9.34 -17.20
CA ARG A 99 -7.23 10.34 -17.00
C ARG A 99 -7.55 11.66 -17.71
N ASP A 100 -8.09 11.60 -18.92
CA ASP A 100 -8.49 12.77 -19.70
C ASP A 100 -9.62 13.54 -19.00
N LYS A 101 -10.66 12.84 -18.54
CA LYS A 101 -11.74 13.45 -17.78
C LYS A 101 -11.25 14.06 -16.45
N LEU A 102 -10.41 13.32 -15.73
CA LEU A 102 -9.86 13.78 -14.46
C LEU A 102 -8.98 15.03 -14.64
N GLN A 103 -8.28 15.15 -15.76
CA GLN A 103 -7.42 16.31 -16.04
C GLN A 103 -8.19 17.63 -15.98
N GLY A 104 -9.45 17.67 -16.43
CA GLY A 104 -10.31 18.85 -16.35
C GLY A 104 -10.71 19.23 -14.92
N LEU A 105 -10.81 18.25 -14.04
CA LEU A 105 -11.32 18.39 -12.67
C LEU A 105 -10.22 18.64 -11.62
N ARG A 106 -9.02 18.09 -11.85
CA ARG A 106 -7.93 18.12 -10.86
C ARG A 106 -7.32 19.50 -10.69
N ASN A 107 -6.84 19.75 -9.48
CA ASN A 107 -6.12 20.96 -9.08
C ASN A 107 -4.61 20.84 -9.28
N SER A 108 -4.09 19.60 -9.16
CA SER A 108 -2.68 19.22 -9.36
C SER A 108 -2.57 17.89 -10.11
N PRO A 109 -1.42 17.54 -10.67
CA PRO A 109 -1.19 16.19 -11.19
C PRO A 109 -1.53 15.12 -10.16
N ALA A 110 -2.14 14.01 -10.60
CA ALA A 110 -2.30 12.85 -9.73
C ALA A 110 -0.92 12.29 -9.36
N ASP A 111 -0.77 11.82 -8.11
CA ASP A 111 0.48 11.26 -7.59
C ASP A 111 0.30 9.74 -7.42
N ASP A 112 0.84 8.98 -8.38
CA ASP A 112 0.83 7.52 -8.36
C ASP A 112 2.07 7.00 -7.62
N ARG A 113 1.86 6.31 -6.49
CA ARG A 113 2.91 5.70 -5.70
C ARG A 113 2.82 4.19 -5.77
N PHE A 114 3.88 3.57 -6.25
CA PHE A 114 4.00 2.13 -6.42
C PHE A 114 4.67 1.50 -5.20
N HIS A 115 4.10 0.39 -4.73
CA HIS A 115 4.57 -0.27 -3.51
C HIS A 115 4.61 -1.78 -3.68
N ASN A 116 5.54 -2.39 -2.96
CA ASN A 116 5.55 -3.82 -2.67
C ASN A 116 4.83 -4.09 -1.34
N ALA A 117 4.24 -5.26 -1.21
CA ALA A 117 3.74 -5.73 0.08
C ALA A 117 4.89 -5.83 1.10
N LEU A 118 4.70 -5.30 2.31
CA LEU A 118 5.63 -5.46 3.41
C LEU A 118 5.03 -6.32 4.53
N SER A 119 3.80 -6.01 4.96
CA SER A 119 3.03 -6.74 5.94
C SER A 119 1.56 -6.57 5.60
N VAL A 120 1.00 -7.53 4.88
CA VAL A 120 -0.38 -7.50 4.39
C VAL A 120 -1.10 -8.76 4.87
N GLY A 121 -2.41 -8.64 5.09
CA GLY A 121 -3.30 -9.75 5.35
C GLY A 121 -3.93 -10.27 4.06
N ASP A 122 -5.04 -11.00 4.20
CA ASP A 122 -5.82 -11.46 3.06
C ASP A 122 -6.40 -10.28 2.28
N LEU A 123 -6.41 -10.42 0.94
CA LEU A 123 -6.90 -9.36 0.05
C LEU A 123 -8.44 -9.34 -0.05
N ASP A 124 -9.11 -10.26 0.63
CA ASP A 124 -10.54 -10.48 0.53
C ASP A 124 -11.34 -9.38 1.25
N GLY A 125 -12.40 -8.94 0.56
CA GLY A 125 -13.47 -8.14 1.12
C GLY A 125 -13.35 -6.63 0.89
N ALA A 126 -14.43 -6.05 0.33
CA ALA A 126 -14.69 -4.62 0.40
C ALA A 126 -15.16 -4.30 1.84
N ALA A 127 -14.29 -3.77 2.67
CA ALA A 127 -14.67 -3.38 4.00
C ALA A 127 -15.47 -2.06 3.97
N ARG A 128 -16.59 -2.05 4.68
CA ARG A 128 -17.29 -0.80 5.02
C ARG A 128 -16.77 -0.35 6.37
N GLY A 129 -16.21 0.84 6.44
CA GLY A 129 -15.65 1.32 7.69
C GLY A 129 -14.92 2.66 7.52
N VAL A 130 -14.21 3.03 8.53
CA VAL A 130 -13.34 4.20 8.54
C VAL A 130 -12.01 3.80 7.91
N TYR A 131 -11.63 4.45 6.83
CA TYR A 131 -10.35 4.26 6.18
C TYR A 131 -9.31 5.22 6.76
N VAL A 132 -8.12 4.71 7.01
CA VAL A 132 -6.97 5.51 7.41
C VAL A 132 -5.82 5.20 6.45
N VAL A 133 -5.24 6.26 5.88
CA VAL A 133 -4.05 6.14 5.04
C VAL A 133 -2.96 6.98 5.67
N THR A 134 -1.92 6.31 6.14
CA THR A 134 -0.81 6.94 6.84
C THR A 134 0.46 6.83 6.03
N HIS A 135 1.13 7.96 5.83
CA HIS A 135 2.47 7.97 5.22
C HIS A 135 3.54 8.00 6.31
N VAL A 136 4.45 7.03 6.24
CA VAL A 136 5.59 6.91 7.15
C VAL A 136 6.87 7.07 6.34
N ASP A 137 7.63 8.12 6.66
CA ASP A 137 8.91 8.43 6.05
C ASP A 137 10.01 8.33 7.11
N VAL A 138 11.03 7.53 6.84
CA VAL A 138 12.18 7.39 7.73
C VAL A 138 13.46 7.82 7.04
N ILE A 139 14.43 8.27 7.82
CA ILE A 139 15.75 8.59 7.28
C ILE A 139 16.37 7.34 6.63
N PRO A 140 16.99 7.44 5.43
CA PRO A 140 17.42 6.28 4.65
C PRO A 140 18.29 5.26 5.42
N PRO A 141 19.22 5.65 6.33
CA PRO A 141 20.03 4.68 7.08
C PRO A 141 19.24 3.81 8.07
N ARG A 142 18.01 4.22 8.42
CA ARG A 142 17.16 3.53 9.40
C ARG A 142 16.03 2.71 8.75
N LYS A 143 16.08 2.54 7.44
CA LYS A 143 15.06 1.80 6.66
C LYS A 143 14.83 0.39 7.19
N ASP A 144 15.89 -0.35 7.46
CA ASP A 144 15.78 -1.77 7.86
C ASP A 144 15.25 -1.91 9.29
N ASP A 145 15.60 -0.99 10.19
CA ASP A 145 15.03 -0.91 11.53
C ASP A 145 13.52 -0.63 11.47
N ALA A 146 13.12 0.29 10.60
CA ALA A 146 11.71 0.63 10.39
C ALA A 146 10.90 -0.53 9.81
N VAL A 147 11.48 -1.33 8.90
CA VAL A 147 10.84 -2.54 8.35
C VAL A 147 10.45 -3.51 9.47
N GLY A 148 11.36 -3.80 10.41
CA GLY A 148 11.09 -4.68 11.54
C GLY A 148 9.98 -4.10 12.44
N LEU A 149 10.08 -2.81 12.75
CA LEU A 149 9.12 -2.12 13.60
C LEU A 149 7.71 -2.10 12.99
N LEU A 150 7.59 -1.78 11.70
CA LEU A 150 6.33 -1.76 10.96
C LEU A 150 5.68 -3.14 10.86
N LYS A 151 6.47 -4.20 10.62
CA LYS A 151 5.94 -5.58 10.61
C LYS A 151 5.32 -5.94 11.95
N SER A 152 6.01 -5.66 13.06
CA SER A 152 5.49 -5.90 14.41
C SER A 152 4.21 -5.12 14.69
N LEU A 153 4.16 -3.85 14.26
CA LEU A 153 2.94 -3.05 14.35
C LEU A 153 1.78 -3.70 13.59
N GLY A 154 1.99 -4.09 12.33
CA GLY A 154 0.94 -4.69 11.50
C GLY A 154 0.41 -6.00 12.08
N GLU A 155 1.27 -6.84 12.64
CA GLU A 155 0.88 -8.09 13.30
C GLU A 155 0.05 -7.85 14.57
N ALA A 156 0.40 -6.85 15.36
CA ALA A 156 -0.34 -6.49 16.57
C ALA A 156 -1.69 -5.88 16.21
N SER A 157 -1.71 -4.89 15.31
CA SER A 157 -2.89 -4.11 14.94
C SER A 157 -3.98 -4.95 14.27
N ARG A 158 -3.62 -6.00 13.53
CA ARG A 158 -4.61 -6.94 12.97
C ARG A 158 -5.39 -7.72 14.02
N ARG A 159 -4.93 -7.74 15.27
CA ARG A 159 -5.62 -8.41 16.41
C ARG A 159 -6.46 -7.45 17.25
N ASP A 160 -6.40 -6.16 16.95
CA ASP A 160 -7.20 -5.17 17.69
C ASP A 160 -8.68 -5.29 17.36
N ASP A 161 -9.52 -5.08 18.35
CA ASP A 161 -10.98 -5.12 18.21
C ASP A 161 -11.45 -4.08 17.19
N GLY A 162 -12.27 -4.53 16.26
CA GLY A 162 -12.81 -3.68 15.20
C GLY A 162 -11.83 -3.41 14.05
N ASN A 163 -10.64 -4.02 14.03
CA ASN A 163 -9.79 -4.00 12.84
C ASN A 163 -10.43 -4.85 11.74
N LEU A 164 -10.63 -4.26 10.57
CA LEU A 164 -11.12 -4.95 9.37
C LEU A 164 -9.99 -5.20 8.36
N ARG A 165 -8.96 -4.35 8.38
CA ARG A 165 -7.77 -4.48 7.53
C ARG A 165 -6.63 -3.64 8.10
N TYR A 166 -5.44 -4.19 8.08
CA TYR A 166 -4.21 -3.47 8.41
C TYR A 166 -3.10 -3.94 7.49
N GLU A 167 -2.73 -3.08 6.57
CA GLU A 167 -1.74 -3.36 5.53
C GLU A 167 -0.62 -2.34 5.56
N ILE A 168 0.60 -2.81 5.42
CA ILE A 168 1.78 -1.97 5.31
C ILE A 168 2.47 -2.32 4.00
N VAL A 169 2.66 -1.29 3.17
CA VAL A 169 3.29 -1.41 1.87
C VAL A 169 4.49 -0.48 1.79
N GLN A 170 5.55 -0.92 1.11
CA GLN A 170 6.82 -0.21 0.98
C GLN A 170 6.97 0.36 -0.42
N GLN A 171 7.26 1.65 -0.55
CA GLN A 171 7.38 2.31 -1.83
C GLN A 171 8.57 1.77 -2.64
N THR A 172 8.35 1.45 -3.92
CA THR A 172 9.35 0.77 -4.76
C THR A 172 10.56 1.64 -5.10
N ASN A 173 10.32 2.91 -5.40
CA ASN A 173 11.38 3.87 -5.80
C ASN A 173 11.95 4.67 -4.61
N ARG A 174 11.35 4.55 -3.42
CA ARG A 174 11.80 5.17 -2.17
C ARG A 174 11.64 4.18 -1.02
N PRO A 175 12.55 3.21 -0.87
CA PRO A 175 12.37 2.11 0.07
C PRO A 175 12.38 2.51 1.56
N ASN A 176 12.68 3.76 1.88
CA ASN A 176 12.52 4.35 3.20
C ASN A 176 11.15 5.04 3.41
N HIS A 177 10.24 4.95 2.43
CA HIS A 177 8.86 5.45 2.52
C HIS A 177 7.90 4.26 2.55
N PHE A 178 6.94 4.33 3.46
CA PHE A 178 5.92 3.30 3.66
C PHE A 178 4.54 3.93 3.66
N THR A 179 3.54 3.16 3.28
CA THR A 179 2.14 3.54 3.44
C THR A 179 1.46 2.48 4.29
N VAL A 180 0.78 2.91 5.35
CA VAL A 180 -0.11 2.07 6.17
C VAL A 180 -1.53 2.33 5.71
N ILE A 181 -2.26 1.26 5.40
CA ILE A 181 -3.66 1.31 4.97
C ILE A 181 -4.47 0.53 5.99
N GLU A 182 -5.36 1.22 6.66
CA GLU A 182 -6.16 0.67 7.74
C GLU A 182 -7.64 0.82 7.43
N ILE A 183 -8.43 -0.15 7.84
CA ILE A 183 -9.89 -0.06 7.83
C ILE A 183 -10.40 -0.53 9.18
N TRP A 184 -11.21 0.31 9.79
CA TRP A 184 -11.78 0.08 11.12
C TRP A 184 -13.30 0.04 11.04
N ALA A 185 -13.93 -0.83 11.83
CA ALA A 185 -15.37 -0.99 11.88
C ALA A 185 -16.09 0.32 12.27
N SER A 186 -15.43 1.14 13.11
CA SER A 186 -15.96 2.45 13.53
C SER A 186 -14.84 3.41 13.90
N ARG A 187 -15.19 4.66 14.13
CA ARG A 187 -14.27 5.68 14.62
C ARG A 187 -13.77 5.35 16.02
N GLU A 188 -14.63 4.82 16.87
CA GLU A 188 -14.30 4.43 18.25
C GLU A 188 -13.26 3.30 18.26
N ALA A 189 -13.37 2.33 17.33
CA ALA A 189 -12.37 1.26 17.19
C ALA A 189 -11.01 1.83 16.77
N PHE A 190 -10.98 2.77 15.83
CA PHE A 190 -9.76 3.47 15.44
C PHE A 190 -9.15 4.27 16.60
N ASP A 191 -9.99 5.01 17.34
CA ASP A 191 -9.53 5.82 18.48
C ASP A 191 -8.95 4.91 19.58
N ALA A 192 -9.59 3.75 19.86
CA ALA A 192 -9.07 2.75 20.79
C ALA A 192 -7.72 2.17 20.36
N HIS A 193 -7.57 1.82 19.06
CA HIS A 193 -6.30 1.41 18.47
C HIS A 193 -5.21 2.46 18.70
N GLY A 194 -5.49 3.74 18.43
CA GLY A 194 -4.54 4.84 18.64
C GLY A 194 -4.00 4.95 20.07
N MET A 195 -4.76 4.42 21.07
CA MET A 195 -4.40 4.36 22.47
C MET A 195 -3.75 3.04 22.90
N ALA A 196 -3.66 2.05 22.02
CA ALA A 196 -3.10 0.74 22.33
C ALA A 196 -1.60 0.82 22.69
N PRO A 197 -1.11 -0.03 23.62
CA PRO A 197 0.30 0.00 24.05
C PRO A 197 1.28 -0.19 22.88
N HIS A 198 0.99 -1.11 21.96
CA HIS A 198 1.86 -1.39 20.79
C HIS A 198 1.95 -0.22 19.82
N VAL A 199 0.90 0.59 19.69
CA VAL A 199 0.91 1.81 18.85
C VAL A 199 1.74 2.91 19.50
N ARG A 200 1.64 3.07 20.82
CA ARG A 200 2.47 4.02 21.56
C ARG A 200 3.94 3.64 21.47
N GLU A 201 4.27 2.36 21.72
CA GLU A 201 5.63 1.85 21.57
C GLU A 201 6.17 2.06 20.15
N PHE A 202 5.33 1.79 19.13
CA PHE A 202 5.70 2.05 17.74
C PHE A 202 6.06 3.52 17.51
N ARG A 203 5.20 4.45 17.95
CA ARG A 203 5.43 5.90 17.79
C ARG A 203 6.71 6.37 18.49
N ASP A 204 6.95 5.90 19.70
CA ASP A 204 8.16 6.23 20.47
C ASP A 204 9.42 5.73 19.77
N ARG A 205 9.38 4.52 19.22
CA ARG A 205 10.53 3.93 18.50
C ARG A 205 10.71 4.51 17.10
N LEU A 206 9.63 4.94 16.45
CA LEU A 206 9.68 5.59 15.14
C LEU A 206 10.26 7.00 15.23
N ALA A 207 9.95 7.77 16.26
CA ALA A 207 10.29 9.18 16.39
C ALA A 207 11.77 9.51 16.07
N PRO A 208 12.79 8.79 16.61
CA PRO A 208 14.19 9.08 16.29
C PRO A 208 14.62 8.67 14.88
N MET A 209 13.76 7.97 14.12
CA MET A 209 14.02 7.52 12.75
C MET A 209 13.24 8.32 11.70
N SER A 210 12.30 9.17 12.13
CA SER A 210 11.40 9.89 11.22
C SER A 210 12.16 10.85 10.32
N GLY A 211 11.91 10.75 9.02
CA GLY A 211 12.38 11.68 7.98
C GLY A 211 11.39 12.82 7.73
N ALA A 212 10.12 12.61 8.09
CA ALA A 212 9.05 13.59 8.00
C ALA A 212 8.04 13.41 9.14
N LEU A 213 7.07 14.31 9.23
CA LEU A 213 5.96 14.16 10.16
C LEU A 213 5.14 12.90 9.84
N TYR A 214 4.65 12.23 10.87
CA TYR A 214 3.72 11.13 10.77
C TYR A 214 2.39 11.67 10.23
N ASP A 215 2.06 11.35 8.97
CA ASP A 215 0.92 11.92 8.25
C ASP A 215 -0.22 10.89 8.17
N GLU A 216 -1.06 10.90 9.18
CA GLU A 216 -2.22 10.01 9.34
C GLU A 216 -3.50 10.76 8.92
N ARG A 217 -4.22 10.21 7.95
CA ARG A 217 -5.40 10.85 7.37
C ARG A 217 -6.58 9.90 7.30
N LEU A 218 -7.75 10.42 7.67
CA LEU A 218 -9.01 9.68 7.66
C LEU A 218 -9.77 9.92 6.35
N TYR A 219 -10.39 8.84 5.87
CA TYR A 219 -11.16 8.83 4.63
C TYR A 219 -12.46 8.04 4.81
N GLU A 220 -13.39 8.32 3.92
CA GLU A 220 -14.66 7.61 3.77
C GLU A 220 -14.71 6.98 2.37
N ALA A 221 -15.35 5.82 2.24
CA ALA A 221 -15.50 5.18 0.94
C ALA A 221 -16.36 6.05 0.02
N VAL A 222 -15.95 6.22 -1.23
CA VAL A 222 -16.79 6.83 -2.28
C VAL A 222 -17.83 5.80 -2.70
N ASN A 223 -19.10 6.04 -2.35
CA ASN A 223 -20.25 5.15 -2.57
C ASN A 223 -21.05 5.52 -3.81
#